data_b5d0db19d650cd0ff61453c80e57c761
#
_entry.id   b5d0db19d650cd0ff61453c80e57c761
#
_cell.length_a   1.000
_cell.length_b   1.000
_cell.length_c   1.000
_cell.angle_alpha   90.00
_cell.angle_beta   90.00
_cell.angle_gamma   90.00
#
_symmetry.space_group_name_H-M   'P 1'
#
loop_
_entity.id
_entity.type
_entity.pdbx_description
1 polymer ?
#
loop_
_entity_poly.entity_id
_entity_poly.type
_entity_poly.pdbx_seq_one_letter_code
_entity_poly.pdbx_strand_id
1 'polypeptide(L)'
;MRPLYETKEHVERETALAMSIEAYGTAQVNKTVKLRKMPIKYGLDFAMVVGGRVIAFAELKCRKYSYAEIDSLGGYMLDLMKITRIIEHINNTGLPVHLFVELKGEVYHAKFTDKPKFKLVFGGRNDRDDWQDNGPMGLIPMSEFKKLDIVFRDQQPVAAE
;
A
#
# COMPACT_ATOMS: atom_id res chain seq x y z
N MET A 1 -0.66 -9.13 -24.03
CA MET A 1 0.16 -8.75 -22.82
C MET A 1 -0.34 -7.40 -22.35
N ARG A 2 -0.70 -7.27 -21.07
CA ARG A 2 -1.17 -5.98 -20.50
C ARG A 2 0.02 -5.00 -20.41
N PRO A 3 -0.13 -3.74 -20.86
CA PRO A 3 0.94 -2.76 -20.74
C PRO A 3 1.35 -2.53 -19.27
N LEU A 4 2.64 -2.33 -19.04
CA LEU A 4 3.14 -1.88 -17.75
C LEU A 4 2.86 -0.38 -17.61
N TYR A 5 1.93 -0.02 -16.70
CA TYR A 5 1.59 1.37 -16.40
C TYR A 5 2.45 1.98 -15.28
N GLU A 6 3.39 1.22 -14.75
CA GLU A 6 4.29 1.68 -13.71
C GLU A 6 5.39 2.55 -14.32
N THR A 7 5.41 3.82 -13.93
CA THR A 7 6.42 4.77 -14.38
C THR A 7 7.60 4.80 -13.43
N LYS A 8 8.75 5.30 -13.90
CA LYS A 8 9.94 5.52 -13.06
C LYS A 8 9.60 6.37 -11.83
N GLU A 9 8.80 7.42 -12.01
CA GLU A 9 8.35 8.29 -10.92
C GLU A 9 7.54 7.52 -9.86
N HIS A 10 6.65 6.62 -10.28
CA HIS A 10 5.88 5.77 -9.35
C HIS A 10 6.80 4.86 -8.53
N VAL A 11 7.80 4.25 -9.15
CA VAL A 11 8.76 3.37 -8.47
C VAL A 11 9.62 4.16 -7.48
N GLU A 12 10.09 5.34 -7.86
CA GLU A 12 10.87 6.22 -6.98
C GLU A 12 10.06 6.66 -5.76
N ARG A 13 8.80 7.02 -5.96
CA ARG A 13 7.89 7.42 -4.88
C ARG A 13 7.56 6.26 -3.94
N GLU A 14 7.30 5.08 -4.46
CA GLU A 14 7.10 3.86 -3.67
C GLU A 14 8.35 3.52 -2.84
N THR A 15 9.53 3.62 -3.44
CA THR A 15 10.81 3.41 -2.75
C THR A 15 11.03 4.41 -1.62
N ALA A 16 10.75 5.69 -1.85
CA ALA A 16 10.85 6.73 -0.83
C ALA A 16 9.86 6.48 0.33
N LEU A 17 8.66 6.05 0.02
CA LEU A 17 7.66 5.66 1.02
C LEU A 17 8.13 4.45 1.83
N ALA A 18 8.68 3.42 1.19
CA ALA A 18 9.24 2.26 1.86
C ALA A 18 10.35 2.63 2.84
N MET A 19 11.27 3.49 2.44
CA MET A 19 12.34 3.98 3.32
C MET A 19 11.80 4.74 4.54
N SER A 20 10.76 5.56 4.36
CA SER A 20 10.11 6.30 5.45
C SER A 20 9.44 5.34 6.44
N ILE A 21 8.80 4.30 5.95
CA ILE A 21 8.16 3.26 6.78
C ILE A 21 9.22 2.44 7.53
N GLU A 22 10.33 2.08 6.89
CA GLU A 22 11.45 1.39 7.54
C GLU A 22 11.99 2.20 8.72
N ALA A 23 12.22 3.49 8.53
CA ALA A 23 12.70 4.38 9.59
C ALA A 23 11.69 4.50 10.74
N TYR A 24 10.42 4.68 10.42
CA TYR A 24 9.35 4.73 11.41
C TYR A 24 9.23 3.42 12.21
N GLY A 25 9.17 2.28 11.53
CA GLY A 25 9.09 0.97 12.16
C GLY A 25 10.29 0.67 13.05
N THR A 26 11.49 1.01 12.58
CA THR A 26 12.73 0.84 13.35
C THR A 26 12.69 1.64 14.65
N ALA A 27 12.20 2.88 14.61
CA ALA A 27 12.04 3.72 15.80
C ALA A 27 10.98 3.16 16.77
N GLN A 28 9.88 2.60 16.25
CA GLN A 28 8.80 2.06 17.07
C GLN A 28 9.18 0.78 17.82
N VAL A 29 9.91 -0.13 17.17
CA VAL A 29 10.22 -1.46 17.75
C VAL A 29 11.64 -1.57 18.30
N ASN A 30 12.45 -0.54 18.14
CA ASN A 30 13.86 -0.51 18.53
C ASN A 30 14.69 -1.67 17.95
N LYS A 31 14.35 -2.09 16.74
CA LYS A 31 15.05 -3.10 15.94
C LYS A 31 15.00 -2.67 14.49
N THR A 32 16.04 -3.00 13.73
CA THR A 32 16.08 -2.66 12.30
C THR A 32 14.95 -3.37 11.56
N VAL A 33 14.03 -2.58 11.02
CA VAL A 33 12.93 -3.02 10.12
C VAL A 33 13.36 -2.77 8.69
N LYS A 34 13.29 -3.79 7.85
CA LYS A 34 13.54 -3.71 6.40
C LYS A 34 12.29 -4.11 5.64
N LEU A 35 12.01 -3.37 4.58
CA LEU A 35 11.02 -3.75 3.57
C LEU A 35 11.75 -4.33 2.37
N ARG A 36 11.50 -5.59 2.08
CA ARG A 36 12.09 -6.29 0.93
C ARG A 36 11.05 -6.40 -0.17
N LYS A 37 11.36 -5.84 -1.34
CA LYS A 37 10.50 -5.93 -2.51
C LYS A 37 10.27 -7.39 -2.87
N MET A 38 9.01 -7.76 -3.02
CA MET A 38 8.64 -9.12 -3.42
C MET A 38 8.68 -9.28 -4.94
N PRO A 39 8.97 -10.49 -5.44
CA PRO A 39 8.80 -10.78 -6.85
C PRO A 39 7.34 -10.57 -7.31
N ILE A 40 7.14 -10.12 -8.54
CA ILE A 40 5.82 -9.79 -9.11
C ILE A 40 4.79 -10.94 -8.93
N LYS A 41 5.25 -12.18 -8.93
CA LYS A 41 4.39 -13.37 -8.77
C LYS A 41 3.63 -13.45 -7.44
N TYR A 42 4.13 -12.78 -6.40
CA TYR A 42 3.57 -12.92 -5.05
C TYR A 42 2.27 -12.15 -4.84
N GLY A 43 1.98 -11.17 -5.66
CA GLY A 43 0.77 -10.36 -5.53
C GLY A 43 0.72 -9.43 -4.31
N LEU A 44 1.77 -9.41 -3.49
CA LEU A 44 2.04 -8.42 -2.45
C LEU A 44 3.37 -7.73 -2.74
N ASP A 45 3.48 -6.45 -2.39
CA ASP A 45 4.61 -5.64 -2.81
C ASP A 45 5.88 -5.89 -1.99
N PHE A 46 5.75 -6.07 -0.67
CA PHE A 46 6.89 -6.15 0.25
C PHE A 46 6.71 -7.21 1.34
N ALA A 47 7.84 -7.77 1.76
CA ALA A 47 7.97 -8.48 3.04
C ALA A 47 8.63 -7.56 4.07
N MET A 48 8.09 -7.52 5.28
CA MET A 48 8.71 -6.82 6.41
C MET A 48 9.63 -7.78 7.15
N VAL A 49 10.91 -7.43 7.24
CA VAL A 49 11.96 -8.31 7.75
C VAL A 49 12.61 -7.68 8.98
N VAL A 50 12.70 -8.45 10.05
CA VAL A 50 13.42 -8.10 11.28
C VAL A 50 14.30 -9.27 11.67
N GLY A 51 15.60 -9.03 11.83
CA GLY A 51 16.54 -10.08 12.21
C GLY A 51 16.56 -11.29 11.26
N GLY A 52 16.41 -11.05 9.95
CA GLY A 52 16.38 -12.09 8.92
C GLY A 52 15.07 -12.89 8.84
N ARG A 53 14.06 -12.55 9.64
CA ARG A 53 12.75 -13.21 9.63
C ARG A 53 11.71 -12.31 9.02
N VAL A 54 10.84 -12.88 8.20
CA VAL A 54 9.62 -12.20 7.73
C VAL A 54 8.63 -12.17 8.88
N ILE A 55 8.22 -10.98 9.30
CA ILE A 55 7.28 -10.77 10.42
C ILE A 55 5.89 -10.31 9.94
N ALA A 56 5.80 -9.79 8.73
CA ALA A 56 4.59 -9.30 8.11
C ALA A 56 4.80 -9.10 6.61
N PHE A 57 3.72 -8.84 5.89
CA PHE A 57 3.77 -8.36 4.51
C PHE A 57 3.21 -6.94 4.43
N ALA A 58 3.55 -6.22 3.39
CA ALA A 58 3.09 -4.87 3.18
C ALA A 58 2.72 -4.60 1.73
N GLU A 59 1.70 -3.79 1.57
CA GLU A 59 1.28 -3.19 0.31
C GLU A 59 1.43 -1.68 0.44
N LEU A 60 2.12 -1.04 -0.49
CA LEU A 60 2.37 0.39 -0.48
C LEU A 60 1.65 1.05 -1.66
N LYS A 61 0.90 2.10 -1.39
CA LYS A 61 0.18 2.87 -2.40
C LYS A 61 0.39 4.37 -2.20
N CYS A 62 0.67 5.06 -3.30
CA CYS A 62 0.70 6.51 -3.34
C CYS A 62 -0.47 7.01 -4.19
N ARG A 63 -1.22 7.97 -3.68
CA ARG A 63 -2.38 8.55 -4.36
C ARG A 63 -2.33 10.07 -4.34
N LYS A 64 -2.86 10.69 -5.38
CA LYS A 64 -2.95 12.16 -5.52
C LYS A 64 -4.15 12.78 -4.78
N TYR A 65 -4.90 11.97 -4.06
CA TYR A 65 -6.09 12.40 -3.30
C TYR A 65 -5.74 12.66 -1.85
N SER A 66 -6.50 13.54 -1.21
CA SER A 66 -6.46 13.73 0.24
C SER A 66 -7.28 12.67 0.96
N TYR A 67 -7.08 12.55 2.28
CA TYR A 67 -7.94 11.72 3.13
C TYR A 67 -9.42 12.08 2.98
N ALA A 68 -9.75 13.38 3.04
CA ALA A 68 -11.13 13.85 2.94
C ALA A 68 -11.77 13.50 1.59
N GLU A 69 -11.02 13.62 0.50
CA GLU A 69 -11.50 13.24 -0.84
C GLU A 69 -11.82 11.74 -0.92
N ILE A 70 -10.94 10.89 -0.39
CA ILE A 70 -11.16 9.43 -0.39
C ILE A 70 -12.31 9.05 0.55
N ASP A 71 -12.39 9.66 1.72
CA ASP A 71 -13.50 9.44 2.66
C ASP A 71 -14.86 9.83 2.05
N SER A 72 -14.91 10.92 1.29
CA SER A 72 -16.11 11.35 0.58
C SER A 72 -16.60 10.37 -0.49
N LEU A 73 -15.70 9.54 -1.02
CA LEU A 73 -16.03 8.46 -1.96
C LEU A 73 -16.51 7.18 -1.25
N GLY A 74 -16.54 7.17 0.07
CA GLY A 74 -16.98 6.05 0.91
C GLY A 74 -15.85 5.13 1.38
N GLY A 75 -14.60 5.41 1.03
CA GLY A 75 -13.43 4.66 1.48
C GLY A 75 -12.36 4.45 0.42
N TYR A 76 -11.32 3.74 0.82
CA TYR A 76 -10.21 3.40 -0.07
C TYR A 76 -10.55 2.20 -0.95
N MET A 77 -10.44 2.38 -2.25
CA MET A 77 -10.77 1.35 -3.25
C MET A 77 -9.54 0.46 -3.52
N LEU A 78 -9.70 -0.83 -3.28
CA LEU A 78 -8.68 -1.84 -3.56
C LEU A 78 -9.29 -2.97 -4.40
N ASP A 79 -8.56 -3.44 -5.40
CA ASP A 79 -9.00 -4.55 -6.25
C ASP A 79 -9.36 -5.78 -5.41
N LEU A 80 -10.48 -6.44 -5.72
CA LEU A 80 -10.93 -7.61 -4.98
C LEU A 80 -9.91 -8.75 -5.05
N MET A 81 -9.22 -8.93 -6.18
CA MET A 81 -8.18 -9.94 -6.31
C MET A 81 -7.00 -9.65 -5.36
N LYS A 82 -6.66 -8.37 -5.17
CA LYS A 82 -5.65 -7.98 -4.18
C LYS A 82 -6.09 -8.32 -2.76
N ILE A 83 -7.33 -8.02 -2.40
CA ILE A 83 -7.90 -8.38 -1.08
C ILE A 83 -7.88 -9.89 -0.89
N THR A 84 -8.28 -10.65 -1.89
CA THR A 84 -8.27 -12.13 -1.84
C THR A 84 -6.85 -12.66 -1.61
N ARG A 85 -5.85 -12.13 -2.31
CA ARG A 85 -4.44 -12.52 -2.10
C ARG A 85 -3.92 -12.17 -0.71
N ILE A 86 -4.33 -11.02 -0.18
CA ILE A 86 -4.01 -10.63 1.20
C ILE A 86 -4.56 -11.67 2.19
N ILE A 87 -5.82 -12.04 2.05
CA ILE A 87 -6.47 -13.04 2.90
C ILE A 87 -5.75 -14.40 2.79
N GLU A 88 -5.44 -14.84 1.58
CA GLU A 88 -4.69 -16.08 1.35
C GLU A 88 -3.33 -16.08 2.04
N HIS A 89 -2.57 -15.00 1.95
CA HIS A 89 -1.28 -14.87 2.63
C HIS A 89 -1.41 -14.95 4.15
N ILE A 90 -2.40 -14.28 4.71
CA ILE A 90 -2.68 -14.32 6.15
C ILE A 90 -3.03 -15.75 6.57
N ASN A 91 -3.90 -16.43 5.85
CA ASN A 91 -4.31 -17.80 6.15
C ASN A 91 -3.15 -18.79 6.02
N ASN A 92 -2.29 -18.64 5.02
CA ASN A 92 -1.20 -19.56 4.76
C ASN A 92 0.02 -19.34 5.68
N THR A 93 0.26 -18.12 6.11
CA THR A 93 1.48 -17.77 6.87
C THR A 93 1.21 -17.46 8.34
N GLY A 94 -0.03 -17.11 8.70
CA GLY A 94 -0.36 -16.58 10.02
C GLY A 94 0.19 -15.17 10.29
N LEU A 95 0.80 -14.52 9.28
CA LEU A 95 1.41 -13.21 9.40
C LEU A 95 0.45 -12.11 8.95
N PRO A 96 0.49 -10.93 9.61
CA PRO A 96 -0.35 -9.80 9.21
C PRO A 96 0.10 -9.20 7.89
N VAL A 97 -0.81 -8.52 7.22
CA VAL A 97 -0.53 -7.67 6.06
C VAL A 97 -0.88 -6.23 6.39
N HIS A 98 0.05 -5.34 6.14
CA HIS A 98 -0.11 -3.91 6.36
C HIS A 98 -0.32 -3.18 5.04
N LEU A 99 -1.34 -2.35 4.96
CA LEU A 99 -1.54 -1.42 3.85
C LEU A 99 -1.09 -0.03 4.29
N PHE A 100 -0.11 0.53 3.58
CA PHE A 100 0.34 1.90 3.77
C PHE A 100 -0.08 2.73 2.55
N VAL A 101 -0.76 3.82 2.80
CA VAL A 101 -1.24 4.71 1.75
C VAL A 101 -0.71 6.11 2.02
N GLU A 102 0.02 6.64 1.06
CA GLU A 102 0.42 8.05 1.07
C GLU A 102 -0.63 8.87 0.33
N LEU A 103 -1.18 9.86 1.01
CA LEU A 103 -2.21 10.77 0.53
C LEU A 103 -1.71 12.21 0.69
N LYS A 104 -1.25 12.82 -0.40
CA LYS A 104 -0.73 14.20 -0.41
C LYS A 104 0.29 14.49 0.71
N GLY A 105 1.27 13.60 0.86
CA GLY A 105 2.35 13.74 1.84
C GLY A 105 2.03 13.19 3.24
N GLU A 106 0.81 12.75 3.50
CA GLU A 106 0.41 12.12 4.75
C GLU A 106 0.35 10.60 4.58
N VAL A 107 0.87 9.85 5.53
CA VAL A 107 0.90 8.40 5.49
C VAL A 107 -0.13 7.81 6.44
N TYR A 108 -0.97 6.95 5.90
CA TYR A 108 -2.02 6.23 6.62
C TYR A 108 -1.76 4.74 6.58
N HIS A 109 -2.16 4.04 7.62
CA HIS A 109 -1.93 2.62 7.79
C HIS A 109 -3.20 1.89 8.20
N ALA A 110 -3.46 0.78 7.53
CA ALA A 110 -4.46 -0.20 7.92
C ALA A 110 -3.82 -1.58 8.04
N LYS A 111 -4.17 -2.31 9.11
CA LYS A 111 -3.76 -3.70 9.31
C LYS A 111 -4.87 -4.63 8.83
N PHE A 112 -4.56 -5.47 7.87
CA PHE A 112 -5.48 -6.51 7.42
C PHE A 112 -5.43 -7.73 8.31
N THR A 113 -6.62 -8.24 8.61
CA THR A 113 -6.85 -9.57 9.19
C THR A 113 -7.40 -10.51 8.12
N ASP A 114 -7.65 -11.76 8.48
CA ASP A 114 -8.34 -12.73 7.62
C ASP A 114 -9.81 -12.40 7.35
N LYS A 115 -10.36 -11.42 8.06
CA LYS A 115 -11.73 -10.92 7.91
C LYS A 115 -11.73 -9.38 7.77
N PRO A 116 -11.19 -8.84 6.68
CA PRO A 116 -11.13 -7.39 6.49
C PRO A 116 -12.53 -6.80 6.31
N LYS A 117 -12.73 -5.59 6.81
CA LYS A 117 -13.96 -4.82 6.58
C LYS A 117 -13.87 -4.09 5.25
N PHE A 118 -14.78 -4.40 4.35
CA PHE A 118 -14.94 -3.67 3.10
C PHE A 118 -16.34 -3.85 2.53
N LYS A 119 -16.74 -2.92 1.68
CA LYS A 119 -17.95 -3.00 0.88
C LYS A 119 -17.58 -3.40 -0.55
N LEU A 120 -18.26 -4.39 -1.11
CA LEU A 120 -18.04 -4.79 -2.49
C LEU A 120 -18.75 -3.79 -3.43
N VAL A 121 -17.98 -3.20 -4.33
CA VAL A 121 -18.46 -2.27 -5.35
C VAL A 121 -17.88 -2.64 -6.70
N PHE A 122 -18.50 -2.18 -7.77
CA PHE A 122 -17.93 -2.26 -9.11
C PHE A 122 -17.33 -0.92 -9.46
N GLY A 123 -16.06 -0.88 -9.80
CA GLY A 123 -15.37 0.37 -10.10
C GLY A 123 -13.97 0.14 -10.64
N GLY A 124 -13.18 1.18 -10.65
CA GLY A 124 -11.80 1.15 -11.14
C GLY A 124 -11.38 2.47 -11.75
N ARG A 125 -10.41 2.41 -12.66
CA ARG A 125 -9.87 3.57 -13.37
C ARG A 125 -10.49 3.69 -14.76
N ASN A 126 -10.92 4.88 -15.10
CA ASN A 126 -11.46 5.19 -16.42
C ASN A 126 -10.51 6.07 -17.28
N ASP A 127 -9.37 6.47 -16.70
CA ASP A 127 -8.43 7.39 -17.33
C ASP A 127 -7.47 6.73 -18.33
N ARG A 128 -7.43 5.40 -18.38
CA ARG A 128 -6.55 4.63 -19.27
C ARG A 128 -7.26 3.97 -20.47
N ASP A 129 -8.56 4.08 -20.54
CA ASP A 129 -9.39 3.41 -21.55
C ASP A 129 -9.11 1.90 -21.68
N ASP A 130 -8.80 1.27 -20.54
CA ASP A 130 -8.58 -0.18 -20.42
C ASP A 130 -9.71 -0.80 -19.62
N TRP A 131 -10.55 -1.61 -20.27
CA TRP A 131 -11.67 -2.27 -19.61
C TRP A 131 -11.26 -3.17 -18.44
N GLN A 132 -10.01 -3.67 -18.42
CA GLN A 132 -9.46 -4.49 -17.34
C GLN A 132 -9.18 -3.68 -16.06
N ASP A 133 -9.21 -2.35 -16.16
CA ASP A 133 -9.09 -1.47 -14.99
C ASP A 133 -10.41 -1.34 -14.21
N ASN A 134 -11.50 -1.89 -14.73
CA ASN A 134 -12.82 -1.89 -14.09
C ASN A 134 -13.25 -3.29 -13.70
N GLY A 135 -13.70 -3.45 -12.49
CA GLY A 135 -14.11 -4.73 -11.95
C GLY A 135 -14.63 -4.67 -10.52
N PRO A 136 -14.79 -5.83 -9.88
CA PRO A 136 -15.15 -5.89 -8.48
C PRO A 136 -14.02 -5.30 -7.61
N MET A 137 -14.38 -4.34 -6.77
CA MET A 137 -13.46 -3.62 -5.87
C MET A 137 -13.97 -3.71 -4.44
N GLY A 138 -13.05 -3.78 -3.50
CA GLY A 138 -13.36 -3.60 -2.08
C GLY A 138 -13.19 -2.13 -1.70
N LEU A 139 -14.22 -1.55 -1.12
CA LEU A 139 -14.20 -0.20 -0.57
C LEU A 139 -13.97 -0.28 0.93
N ILE A 140 -12.77 0.07 1.37
CA ILE A 140 -12.35 -0.03 2.76
C ILE A 140 -12.67 1.28 3.46
N PRO A 141 -13.48 1.28 4.52
CA PRO A 141 -13.79 2.51 5.25
C PRO A 141 -12.53 3.21 5.74
N MET A 142 -12.47 4.52 5.63
CA MET A 142 -11.31 5.30 6.10
C MET A 142 -11.14 5.22 7.62
N SER A 143 -12.17 4.85 8.37
CA SER A 143 -12.08 4.54 9.81
C SER A 143 -11.14 3.36 10.14
N GLU A 144 -10.82 2.50 9.18
CA GLU A 144 -9.85 1.42 9.33
C GLU A 144 -8.40 1.90 9.22
N PHE A 145 -8.18 3.13 8.78
CA PHE A 145 -6.86 3.72 8.62
C PHE A 145 -6.51 4.65 9.78
N LYS A 146 -5.27 4.55 10.24
CA LYS A 146 -4.68 5.48 11.20
C LYS A 146 -3.58 6.29 10.53
N LYS A 147 -3.56 7.58 10.77
CA LYS A 147 -2.46 8.44 10.34
C LYS A 147 -1.22 8.09 11.14
N LEU A 148 -0.10 7.87 10.45
CA LEU A 148 1.20 7.69 11.06
C LEU A 148 1.93 9.02 11.19
N ASP A 149 2.75 9.14 12.23
CA ASP A 149 3.62 10.31 12.42
C ASP A 149 4.88 10.17 11.53
N ILE A 150 4.64 10.24 10.22
CA ILE A 150 5.66 10.20 9.18
C ILE A 150 5.53 11.45 8.34
N VAL A 151 6.60 12.24 8.26
CA VAL A 151 6.71 13.33 7.30
C VAL A 151 7.27 12.76 6.01
N PHE A 152 6.39 12.45 5.08
CA PHE A 152 6.76 12.04 3.73
C PHE A 152 7.01 13.29 2.88
N ARG A 153 8.27 13.57 2.60
CA ARG A 153 8.66 14.60 1.64
C ARG A 153 9.05 13.91 0.35
N ASP A 154 8.34 14.27 -0.71
CA ASP A 154 8.80 13.95 -2.05
C ASP A 154 10.21 14.52 -2.19
N GLN A 155 11.22 13.68 -2.29
CA GLN A 155 12.55 14.14 -2.60
C GLN A 155 12.48 14.62 -4.05
N GLN A 156 12.27 15.91 -4.25
CA GLN A 156 12.65 16.52 -5.50
C GLN A 156 14.13 16.19 -5.71
N PRO A 157 14.50 15.71 -6.90
CA PRO A 157 15.91 15.49 -7.17
C PRO A 157 16.62 16.81 -6.86
N VAL A 158 17.58 16.74 -5.93
CA VAL A 158 18.50 17.86 -5.73
C VAL A 158 19.08 18.12 -7.10
N ALA A 159 18.74 19.29 -7.68
CA ALA A 159 19.36 19.71 -8.90
C ALA A 159 20.87 19.63 -8.66
N ALA A 160 21.55 18.79 -9.42
CA ALA A 160 23.00 18.71 -9.36
C ALA A 160 23.52 20.10 -9.77
N GLU A 161 24.12 20.78 -8.80
CA GLU A 161 24.92 21.98 -9.11
C GLU A 161 26.15 21.58 -9.93
#